data_6c6c847df792499c098cd41e8b80bd32
#
_entry.id   6c6c847df792499c098cd41e8b80bd32
#
_cell.length_a   1.000
_cell.length_b   1.000
_cell.length_c   1.000
_cell.angle_alpha   90.00
_cell.angle_beta   90.00
_cell.angle_gamma   90.00
#
_symmetry.space_group_name_H-M   'P 1'
#
loop_
_entity.id
_entity.type
_entity.pdbx_description
1 polymer ?
#
loop_
_entity_poly.entity_id
_entity_poly.type
_entity_poly.pdbx_seq_one_letter_code
_entity_poly.pdbx_strand_id
1 'polypeptide(L)'
;MHPFLMRQNIEYAILVVNQTDDAPFMRGLLFNAGFLSAKYVLPFTPDCFILHDVDNIPERQGLFYRCSQHGVFHMAAAVDRFQYQLFMPEYTGGVAAVTSDQFSALNGFSNLYLGWGCEDEDFYIRIVDRGLTLARVDHEVDSSYPNKI
;
A
#
# COMPACT_ATOMS: atom_id res chain seq x y z
N MET A 1 -7.63 5.27 11.59
CA MET A 1 -6.20 5.49 11.23
C MET A 1 -5.48 6.51 12.13
N HIS A 2 -5.96 7.74 12.32
CA HIS A 2 -5.24 8.76 13.12
C HIS A 2 -4.73 8.27 14.49
N PRO A 3 -5.53 7.68 15.38
CA PRO A 3 -5.03 7.23 16.67
C PRO A 3 -3.96 6.15 16.58
N PHE A 4 -3.95 5.37 15.51
CA PHE A 4 -2.94 4.36 15.25
C PHE A 4 -1.61 5.00 14.79
N LEU A 5 -1.66 5.92 13.82
CA LEU A 5 -0.47 6.60 13.30
C LEU A 5 0.18 7.54 14.33
N MET A 6 -0.62 8.24 15.14
CA MET A 6 -0.12 9.12 16.20
C MET A 6 0.78 8.38 17.22
N ARG A 7 0.56 7.09 17.44
CA ARG A 7 1.40 6.30 18.35
C ARG A 7 2.76 5.92 17.77
N GLN A 8 2.98 6.11 16.47
CA GLN A 8 4.21 5.71 15.79
C GLN A 8 5.28 6.79 15.74
N ASN A 9 4.96 7.99 16.27
CA ASN A 9 5.88 9.14 16.30
C ASN A 9 6.48 9.47 14.93
N ILE A 10 5.61 9.49 13.90
CA ILE A 10 5.93 9.85 12.52
C ILE A 10 5.18 11.12 12.12
N GLU A 11 5.76 11.93 11.25
CA GLU A 11 5.04 12.97 10.53
C GLU A 11 4.25 12.33 9.39
N TYR A 12 2.96 12.63 9.29
CA TYR A 12 2.12 12.01 8.27
C TYR A 12 0.98 12.91 7.80
N ALA A 13 0.51 12.65 6.61
CA ALA A 13 -0.75 13.16 6.10
C ALA A 13 -1.61 12.01 5.56
N ILE A 14 -2.92 12.14 5.63
CA ILE A 14 -3.86 11.22 5.01
C ILE A 14 -4.53 11.96 3.86
N LEU A 15 -4.28 11.50 2.64
CA LEU A 15 -4.92 12.00 1.43
C LEU A 15 -6.00 11.02 0.99
N VAL A 16 -7.23 11.47 0.94
CA VAL A 16 -8.34 10.73 0.35
C VAL A 16 -8.52 11.18 -1.09
N VAL A 17 -8.23 10.28 -2.02
CA VAL A 17 -8.38 10.53 -3.45
C VAL A 17 -9.71 9.93 -3.91
N ASN A 18 -10.66 10.80 -4.29
CA ASN A 18 -12.01 10.39 -4.64
C ASN A 18 -12.25 10.55 -6.14
N GLN A 19 -12.76 9.50 -6.78
CA GLN A 19 -13.27 9.57 -8.13
C GLN A 19 -14.65 10.24 -8.11
N THR A 20 -14.84 11.27 -8.92
CA THR A 20 -16.04 12.12 -8.89
C THR A 20 -16.97 11.91 -10.10
N ASP A 21 -16.54 11.14 -11.08
CA ASP A 21 -17.35 10.78 -12.24
C ASP A 21 -18.02 9.40 -12.05
N ASP A 22 -18.91 9.05 -12.99
CA ASP A 22 -19.65 7.77 -13.00
C ASP A 22 -18.92 6.68 -13.79
N ALA A 23 -17.65 6.89 -14.15
CA ALA A 23 -16.84 5.88 -14.83
C ALA A 23 -16.57 4.66 -13.91
N PRO A 24 -16.26 3.49 -14.46
CA PRO A 24 -15.81 2.36 -13.66
C PRO A 24 -14.64 2.76 -12.75
N PHE A 25 -14.67 2.30 -11.50
CA PHE A 25 -13.67 2.65 -10.50
C PHE A 25 -12.25 2.31 -10.97
N MET A 26 -11.32 3.26 -10.85
CA MET A 26 -9.96 3.17 -11.38
C MET A 26 -8.93 3.29 -10.25
N ARG A 27 -8.83 2.25 -9.41
CA ARG A 27 -7.98 2.24 -8.22
C ARG A 27 -6.52 2.65 -8.52
N GLY A 28 -5.91 2.06 -9.55
CA GLY A 28 -4.53 2.37 -9.95
C GLY A 28 -4.34 3.83 -10.36
N LEU A 29 -5.27 4.37 -11.14
CA LEU A 29 -5.25 5.79 -11.54
C LEU A 29 -5.36 6.72 -10.31
N LEU A 30 -6.21 6.38 -9.35
CA LEU A 30 -6.37 7.18 -8.13
C LEU A 30 -5.10 7.18 -7.28
N PHE A 31 -4.39 6.06 -7.16
CA PHE A 31 -3.07 6.02 -6.51
C PHE A 31 -2.04 6.87 -7.25
N ASN A 32 -2.01 6.81 -8.58
CA ASN A 32 -1.13 7.68 -9.38
C ASN A 32 -1.44 9.16 -9.18
N ALA A 33 -2.72 9.53 -9.21
CA ALA A 33 -3.17 10.89 -8.98
C ALA A 33 -2.83 11.38 -7.57
N GLY A 34 -3.05 10.53 -6.56
CA GLY A 34 -2.71 10.82 -5.15
C GLY A 34 -1.21 11.04 -4.95
N PHE A 35 -0.38 10.18 -5.53
CA PHE A 35 1.07 10.33 -5.49
C PHE A 35 1.55 11.65 -6.11
N LEU A 36 1.04 11.99 -7.28
CA LEU A 36 1.38 13.26 -7.94
C LEU A 36 0.86 14.46 -7.14
N SER A 37 -0.38 14.40 -6.66
CA SER A 37 -1.00 15.49 -5.90
C SER A 37 -0.28 15.77 -4.58
N ALA A 38 0.21 14.74 -3.89
CA ALA A 38 0.92 14.87 -2.63
C ALA A 38 2.10 15.85 -2.73
N LYS A 39 2.80 15.86 -3.86
CA LYS A 39 3.93 16.77 -4.12
C LYS A 39 3.55 18.25 -4.14
N TYR A 40 2.27 18.56 -4.39
CA TYR A 40 1.78 19.94 -4.51
C TYR A 40 0.93 20.38 -3.32
N VAL A 41 0.26 19.46 -2.65
CA VAL A 41 -0.70 19.82 -1.59
C VAL A 41 -0.14 19.67 -0.17
N LEU A 42 0.95 18.91 0.00
CA LEU A 42 1.56 18.74 1.33
C LEU A 42 2.58 19.84 1.61
N PRO A 43 2.68 20.29 2.87
CA PRO A 43 3.66 21.28 3.29
C PRO A 43 5.07 20.71 3.47
N PHE A 44 5.23 19.40 3.29
CA PHE A 44 6.49 18.66 3.39
C PHE A 44 6.63 17.67 2.22
N THR A 45 7.84 17.18 1.98
CA THR A 45 8.09 16.17 0.95
C THR A 45 8.05 14.79 1.60
N PRO A 46 7.04 13.95 1.27
CA PRO A 46 7.00 12.59 1.79
C PRO A 46 8.13 11.74 1.23
N ASP A 47 8.79 10.98 2.07
CA ASP A 47 9.77 9.97 1.68
C ASP A 47 9.15 8.58 1.49
N CYS A 48 7.96 8.38 2.08
CA CYS A 48 7.23 7.12 2.06
C CYS A 48 5.76 7.35 1.73
N PHE A 49 5.22 6.58 0.81
CA PHE A 49 3.81 6.56 0.43
C PHE A 49 3.19 5.24 0.83
N ILE A 50 2.08 5.31 1.54
CA ILE A 50 1.28 4.14 1.88
C ILE A 50 0.05 4.13 0.97
N LEU A 51 0.06 3.24 -0.01
CA LEU A 51 -1.08 2.97 -0.89
C LEU A 51 -2.07 2.14 -0.09
N HIS A 52 -3.22 2.72 0.25
CA HIS A 52 -4.07 2.18 1.30
C HIS A 52 -5.53 2.12 0.86
N ASP A 53 -6.11 0.93 0.86
CA ASP A 53 -7.55 0.76 0.68
C ASP A 53 -8.28 1.23 1.94
N VAL A 54 -9.39 1.94 1.76
CA VAL A 54 -10.10 2.63 2.85
C VAL A 54 -10.76 1.68 3.86
N ASP A 55 -10.99 0.44 3.47
CA ASP A 55 -11.62 -0.61 4.26
C ASP A 55 -10.64 -1.51 5.03
N ASN A 56 -9.33 -1.29 4.87
CA ASN A 56 -8.32 -2.02 5.64
C ASN A 56 -7.97 -1.26 6.93
N ILE A 57 -8.02 -1.95 8.06
CA ILE A 57 -7.67 -1.39 9.37
C ILE A 57 -6.64 -2.31 10.02
N PRO A 58 -5.46 -1.78 10.45
CA PRO A 58 -4.46 -2.60 11.12
C PRO A 58 -4.96 -3.04 12.50
N GLU A 59 -4.95 -4.34 12.76
CA GLU A 59 -5.29 -4.93 14.06
C GLU A 59 -4.06 -5.03 14.97
N ARG A 60 -2.85 -5.18 14.37
CA ARG A 60 -1.60 -5.28 15.13
C ARG A 60 -1.04 -3.90 15.47
N GLN A 61 -0.89 -3.60 16.75
CA GLN A 61 -0.28 -2.36 17.20
C GLN A 61 1.20 -2.22 16.82
N GLY A 62 1.90 -3.33 16.62
CA GLY A 62 3.30 -3.38 16.20
C GLY A 62 3.54 -3.26 14.69
N LEU A 63 2.49 -3.07 13.89
CA LEU A 63 2.66 -2.83 12.46
C LEU A 63 3.11 -1.39 12.22
N PHE A 64 4.37 -1.22 11.85
CA PHE A 64 4.93 0.10 11.56
C PHE A 64 4.65 0.52 10.12
N TYR A 65 4.05 1.70 9.95
CA TYR A 65 3.81 2.33 8.66
C TYR A 65 5.09 3.00 8.18
N ARG A 66 5.87 2.24 7.44
CA ARG A 66 7.18 2.66 6.92
C ARG A 66 7.47 2.00 5.57
N CYS A 67 8.34 2.62 4.79
CA CYS A 67 8.88 2.03 3.57
C CYS A 67 10.10 1.15 3.84
N SER A 68 10.34 0.21 2.92
CA SER A 68 11.58 -0.54 2.81
C SER A 68 12.50 0.13 1.79
N GLN A 69 13.81 0.18 2.08
CA GLN A 69 14.79 0.72 1.15
C GLN A 69 15.07 -0.24 -0.04
N HIS A 70 14.77 -1.53 0.13
CA HIS A 70 15.12 -2.57 -0.85
C HIS A 70 13.97 -2.94 -1.79
N GLY A 71 12.78 -2.38 -1.57
CA GLY A 71 11.61 -2.69 -2.41
C GLY A 71 10.30 -2.28 -1.76
N VAL A 72 9.22 -2.75 -2.34
CA VAL A 72 7.85 -2.48 -1.86
C VAL A 72 7.57 -3.32 -0.62
N PHE A 73 6.96 -2.73 0.39
CA PHE A 73 6.57 -3.43 1.61
C PHE A 73 5.06 -3.64 1.62
N HIS A 74 4.61 -4.87 1.36
CA HIS A 74 3.20 -5.25 1.36
C HIS A 74 2.73 -5.53 2.78
N MET A 75 1.90 -4.65 3.31
CA MET A 75 1.46 -4.65 4.71
C MET A 75 0.19 -5.47 4.92
N ALA A 76 -0.67 -5.60 3.90
CA ALA A 76 -1.92 -6.36 3.94
C ALA A 76 -1.76 -7.79 3.40
N ALA A 77 -0.66 -8.47 3.77
CA ALA A 77 -0.42 -9.85 3.37
C ALA A 77 -1.39 -10.86 4.04
N ALA A 78 -1.96 -10.48 5.19
CA ALA A 78 -2.89 -11.30 5.94
C ALA A 78 -4.11 -10.46 6.32
N VAL A 79 -5.22 -10.65 5.63
CA VAL A 79 -6.50 -9.96 5.86
C VAL A 79 -7.57 -10.96 6.29
N ASP A 80 -8.50 -10.50 7.12
CA ASP A 80 -9.56 -11.31 7.71
C ASP A 80 -10.44 -12.01 6.65
N ARG A 81 -10.78 -11.32 5.57
CA ARG A 81 -11.57 -11.87 4.45
C ARG A 81 -10.92 -13.09 3.78
N PHE A 82 -9.59 -13.23 3.89
CA PHE A 82 -8.82 -14.39 3.43
C PHE A 82 -8.38 -15.31 4.58
N GLN A 83 -9.07 -15.24 5.71
CA GLN A 83 -8.74 -16.03 6.91
C GLN A 83 -7.30 -15.83 7.37
N TYR A 84 -6.77 -14.61 7.20
CA TYR A 84 -5.39 -14.24 7.50
C TYR A 84 -4.33 -15.05 6.72
N GLN A 85 -4.70 -15.63 5.59
CA GLN A 85 -3.78 -16.29 4.67
C GLN A 85 -3.43 -15.34 3.52
N LEU A 86 -2.22 -15.43 3.00
CA LEU A 86 -1.85 -14.73 1.78
C LEU A 86 -2.71 -15.27 0.63
N PHE A 87 -3.43 -14.37 -0.04
CA PHE A 87 -4.36 -14.74 -1.11
C PHE A 87 -3.64 -15.46 -2.27
N MET A 88 -2.53 -14.88 -2.74
CA MET A 88 -1.63 -15.45 -3.74
C MET A 88 -0.26 -14.78 -3.66
N PRO A 89 0.83 -15.41 -4.14
CA PRO A 89 2.18 -14.82 -4.08
C PRO A 89 2.29 -13.47 -4.79
N GLU A 90 1.51 -13.24 -5.84
CA GLU A 90 1.50 -12.03 -6.66
C GLU A 90 0.65 -10.90 -6.07
N TYR A 91 -0.13 -11.17 -5.02
CA TYR A 91 -1.04 -10.19 -4.42
C TYR A 91 -0.28 -9.04 -3.77
N THR A 92 -0.58 -7.82 -4.20
CA THR A 92 -0.07 -6.57 -3.63
C THR A 92 -1.18 -5.60 -3.20
N GLY A 93 -2.43 -6.06 -3.23
CA GLY A 93 -3.59 -5.26 -2.89
C GLY A 93 -3.70 -4.91 -1.41
N GLY A 94 -4.70 -4.14 -1.05
CA GLY A 94 -4.98 -3.72 0.32
C GLY A 94 -4.09 -2.57 0.77
N VAL A 95 -2.91 -2.86 1.31
CA VAL A 95 -1.98 -1.85 1.84
C VAL A 95 -0.54 -2.16 1.45
N ALA A 96 0.10 -1.24 0.72
CA ALA A 96 1.49 -1.36 0.31
C ALA A 96 2.26 -0.05 0.56
N ALA A 97 3.46 -0.15 1.09
CA ALA A 97 4.36 0.98 1.32
C ALA A 97 5.45 1.03 0.25
N VAL A 98 5.68 2.21 -0.31
CA VAL A 98 6.62 2.44 -1.40
C VAL A 98 7.27 3.83 -1.27
N THR A 99 8.58 3.94 -1.50
CA THR A 99 9.23 5.25 -1.53
C THR A 99 8.88 6.02 -2.80
N SER A 100 9.10 7.33 -2.80
CA SER A 100 8.90 8.18 -3.98
C SER A 100 9.71 7.67 -5.19
N ASP A 101 10.96 7.27 -4.95
CA ASP A 101 11.85 6.79 -6.01
C ASP A 101 11.41 5.43 -6.55
N GLN A 102 11.01 4.51 -5.68
CA GLN A 102 10.48 3.21 -6.07
C GLN A 102 9.20 3.36 -6.91
N PHE A 103 8.23 4.17 -6.45
CA PHE A 103 6.98 4.38 -7.19
C PHE A 103 7.23 5.01 -8.56
N SER A 104 8.16 5.95 -8.64
CA SER A 104 8.57 6.57 -9.90
C SER A 104 9.28 5.58 -10.82
N ALA A 105 10.18 4.74 -10.30
CA ALA A 105 10.88 3.71 -11.06
C ALA A 105 9.93 2.64 -11.60
N LEU A 106 8.87 2.30 -10.86
CA LEU A 106 7.80 1.40 -11.28
C LEU A 106 6.88 2.02 -12.35
N ASN A 107 6.96 3.34 -12.55
CA ASN A 107 6.01 4.11 -13.35
C ASN A 107 4.56 4.00 -12.80
N GLY A 108 4.43 3.91 -11.48
CA GLY A 108 3.16 3.77 -10.78
C GLY A 108 2.36 2.54 -11.19
N PHE A 109 1.04 2.64 -11.05
CA PHE A 109 0.09 1.66 -11.56
C PHE A 109 -0.22 1.89 -13.04
N SER A 110 -0.69 0.86 -13.73
CA SER A 110 -1.30 1.03 -15.05
C SER A 110 -2.63 1.78 -14.94
N ASN A 111 -2.88 2.72 -15.85
CA ASN A 111 -4.15 3.43 -15.98
C ASN A 111 -5.17 2.67 -16.86
N LEU A 112 -4.87 1.44 -17.26
CA LEU A 112 -5.70 0.68 -18.20
C LEU A 112 -6.71 -0.23 -17.50
N TYR A 113 -6.54 -0.48 -16.20
CA TYR A 113 -7.46 -1.35 -15.44
C TYR A 113 -8.67 -0.55 -14.98
N LEU A 114 -9.84 -1.02 -15.42
CA LEU A 114 -11.15 -0.45 -15.13
C LEU A 114 -11.96 -1.40 -14.28
N GLY A 115 -12.58 -0.91 -13.24
CA GLY A 115 -13.35 -1.72 -12.30
C GLY A 115 -12.44 -2.44 -11.30
N TRP A 116 -12.75 -3.68 -10.98
CA TRP A 116 -12.06 -4.45 -9.96
C TRP A 116 -11.16 -5.53 -10.57
N GLY A 117 -9.91 -5.58 -10.09
CA GLY A 117 -8.98 -6.70 -10.30
C GLY A 117 -7.87 -6.43 -11.31
N CYS A 118 -6.80 -7.20 -11.18
CA CYS A 118 -5.60 -7.26 -12.02
C CYS A 118 -4.64 -6.05 -11.93
N GLU A 119 -5.02 -4.92 -11.37
CA GLU A 119 -4.11 -3.76 -11.26
C GLU A 119 -2.99 -3.99 -10.23
N ASP A 120 -3.25 -4.77 -9.20
CA ASP A 120 -2.29 -5.13 -8.16
C ASP A 120 -1.37 -6.27 -8.60
N GLU A 121 -1.84 -7.23 -9.41
CA GLU A 121 -0.98 -8.22 -10.07
C GLU A 121 -0.05 -7.55 -11.11
N ASP A 122 -0.55 -6.60 -11.92
CA ASP A 122 0.30 -5.80 -12.81
C ASP A 122 1.37 -5.03 -12.02
N PHE A 123 0.99 -4.47 -10.87
CA PHE A 123 1.95 -3.78 -10.01
C PHE A 123 3.03 -4.72 -9.47
N TYR A 124 2.66 -5.96 -9.10
CA TYR A 124 3.62 -7.01 -8.74
C TYR A 124 4.60 -7.30 -9.89
N ILE A 125 4.09 -7.47 -11.11
CA ILE A 125 4.95 -7.72 -12.29
C ILE A 125 5.94 -6.59 -12.47
N ARG A 126 5.52 -5.33 -12.32
CA ARG A 126 6.40 -4.16 -12.41
C ARG A 126 7.49 -4.17 -11.32
N ILE A 127 7.15 -4.59 -10.09
CA ILE A 127 8.11 -4.73 -8.99
C ILE A 127 9.21 -5.73 -9.39
N VAL A 128 8.82 -6.91 -9.88
CA VAL A 128 9.74 -7.98 -10.29
C VAL A 128 10.59 -7.55 -11.49
N ASP A 129 9.98 -6.97 -12.52
CA ASP A 129 10.69 -6.52 -13.73
C ASP A 129 11.73 -5.43 -13.46
N ARG A 130 11.55 -4.65 -12.41
CA ARG A 130 12.53 -3.65 -11.97
C ARG A 130 13.57 -4.19 -10.99
N GLY A 131 13.53 -5.49 -10.68
CA GLY A 131 14.44 -6.11 -9.73
C GLY A 131 14.26 -5.65 -8.28
N LEU A 132 13.10 -5.07 -7.96
CA LEU A 132 12.75 -4.71 -6.58
C LEU A 132 12.20 -5.93 -5.84
N THR A 133 12.39 -5.96 -4.52
CA THR A 133 11.80 -6.99 -3.68
C THR A 133 10.37 -6.62 -3.27
N LEU A 134 9.53 -7.62 -3.08
CA LEU A 134 8.26 -7.49 -2.39
C LEU A 134 8.40 -8.09 -1.00
N ALA A 135 8.69 -7.23 -0.01
CA ALA A 135 8.75 -7.65 1.38
C ALA A 135 7.34 -7.71 1.98
N ARG A 136 7.11 -8.66 2.89
CA ARG A 136 5.85 -8.78 3.64
C ARG A 136 6.13 -8.85 5.13
N VAL A 137 5.10 -8.58 5.92
CA VAL A 137 5.17 -8.82 7.37
C VAL A 137 5.32 -10.32 7.59
N ASP A 138 6.41 -10.74 8.23
CA ASP A 138 6.60 -12.15 8.58
C ASP A 138 5.52 -12.60 9.57
N HIS A 139 4.80 -13.66 9.21
CA HIS A 139 3.80 -14.28 10.07
C HIS A 139 4.43 -15.03 11.27
N GLU A 140 5.74 -15.28 11.21
CA GLU A 140 6.46 -16.11 12.19
C GLU A 140 7.08 -15.34 13.37
N VAL A 141 7.11 -14.01 13.33
CA VAL A 141 7.77 -13.24 14.39
C VAL A 141 6.76 -12.76 15.42
N ASP A 142 6.16 -13.63 16.12
CA ASP A 142 5.81 -13.55 17.54
C ASP A 142 4.74 -14.58 17.92
N SER A 143 5.17 -15.74 18.36
CA SER A 143 4.29 -16.77 18.95
C SER A 143 3.62 -16.34 20.27
N SER A 144 3.93 -15.14 20.78
CA SER A 144 3.33 -14.58 22.00
C SER A 144 2.06 -13.76 21.73
N TYR A 145 1.76 -13.42 20.46
CA TYR A 145 0.50 -12.75 20.09
C TYR A 145 -0.32 -13.65 19.17
N PRO A 146 -1.52 -14.06 19.55
CA PRO A 146 -2.39 -14.85 18.69
C PRO A 146 -2.70 -14.05 17.43
N ASN A 147 -2.54 -14.70 16.27
CA ASN A 147 -2.81 -14.24 14.93
C ASN A 147 -4.07 -13.39 14.82
N LYS A 148 -3.91 -12.06 14.75
CA LYS A 148 -4.97 -11.14 14.34
C LYS A 148 -4.33 -9.94 13.68
N ILE A 149 -4.56 -9.81 12.38
CA ILE A 149 -4.32 -8.61 11.60
C ILE A 149 -5.64 -8.04 11.20
#